data_90d181560d204943ae017ccd0c5da546
#
_entry.id   90d181560d204943ae017ccd0c5da546
#
_cell.length_a   1.000
_cell.length_b   1.000
_cell.length_c   1.000
_cell.angle_alpha   90.00
_cell.angle_beta   90.00
_cell.angle_gamma   90.00
#
_symmetry.space_group_name_H-M   'P 1'
#
loop_
_entity.id
_entity.type
_entity.pdbx_description
1 polymer ?
#
loop_
_entity_poly.entity_id
_entity_poly.type
_entity_poly.pdbx_seq_one_letter_code
_entity_poly.pdbx_strand_id
1 'polypeptide(L)'
;RTFTNKNIPFYFKVDVPCRISGSVRNLTRSESRMKASKIAKNNIEEFNNKKEYKLFLLEDIGFIEKNNMSFVVRHKEKDKKLIPFHALLSNDYFIEKNILDWFIENGVNNNSNVLEYSLETIIFPILDIFDYFVGVSKNYNKFVQPYNFHKQNLGIVLNNKNKIEGFYAQDFDMDLDLTPENVCLEFDTMLTGQIIYPIIEQLQKYYGVDSKEVIKLIRGYIFIKCKN
;
A
#
# COMPACT_ATOMS: atom_id res chain seq x y z
N ARG A 1 3.04 -14.11 -11.13
CA ARG A 1 3.85 -12.99 -11.69
C ARG A 1 2.95 -12.05 -12.45
N THR A 2 3.30 -10.76 -12.51
CA THR A 2 2.53 -9.74 -13.22
C THR A 2 3.26 -9.38 -14.51
N PHE A 3 2.53 -9.39 -15.61
CA PHE A 3 3.02 -9.03 -16.94
C PHE A 3 2.28 -7.80 -17.45
N THR A 4 2.95 -6.97 -18.20
CA THR A 4 2.36 -5.80 -18.86
C THR A 4 3.01 -5.58 -20.21
N ASN A 5 2.26 -4.95 -21.11
CA ASN A 5 2.76 -4.42 -22.37
C ASN A 5 2.44 -2.92 -22.42
N LYS A 6 3.31 -2.12 -23.01
CA LYS A 6 3.13 -0.66 -23.11
C LYS A 6 1.83 -0.26 -23.80
N ASN A 7 1.38 -1.07 -24.77
CA ASN A 7 0.21 -0.80 -25.59
C ASN A 7 -1.10 -1.37 -25.01
N ILE A 8 -1.04 -2.09 -23.91
CA ILE A 8 -2.21 -2.72 -23.28
C ILE A 8 -2.53 -2.01 -21.97
N PRO A 9 -3.78 -1.55 -21.76
CA PRO A 9 -4.19 -0.82 -20.54
C PRO A 9 -4.42 -1.73 -19.35
N PHE A 10 -3.83 -2.92 -19.32
CA PHE A 10 -4.02 -3.92 -18.29
C PHE A 10 -2.72 -4.55 -17.85
N TYR A 11 -2.70 -5.01 -16.58
CA TYR A 11 -1.74 -5.97 -16.07
C TYR A 11 -2.37 -7.36 -16.11
N PHE A 12 -1.55 -8.35 -16.40
CA PHE A 12 -1.92 -9.77 -16.32
C PHE A 12 -1.14 -10.42 -15.19
N LYS A 13 -1.86 -10.94 -14.20
CA LYS A 13 -1.29 -11.73 -13.12
C LYS A 13 -1.55 -13.20 -13.43
N VAL A 14 -0.49 -14.00 -13.47
CA VAL A 14 -0.54 -15.39 -13.89
C VAL A 14 -0.19 -16.29 -12.71
N ASP A 15 -0.92 -17.37 -12.58
CA ASP A 15 -0.56 -18.50 -11.72
C ASP A 15 0.85 -19.00 -12.03
N VAL A 16 1.57 -19.33 -10.99
CA VAL A 16 2.86 -19.97 -11.10
C VAL A 16 2.74 -21.30 -10.35
N PRO A 17 2.54 -22.43 -11.05
CA PRO A 17 2.35 -23.72 -10.43
C PRO A 17 3.68 -24.26 -9.87
N CYS A 18 4.38 -23.45 -9.11
CA CYS A 18 5.58 -23.83 -8.40
C CYS A 18 5.51 -23.37 -6.95
N ARG A 19 6.15 -24.13 -6.08
CA ARG A 19 6.25 -23.81 -4.67
C ARG A 19 7.25 -22.69 -4.47
N ILE A 20 6.77 -21.52 -4.06
CA ILE A 20 7.60 -20.37 -3.69
C ILE A 20 7.39 -20.13 -2.19
N SER A 21 8.45 -20.10 -1.42
CA SER A 21 8.39 -19.84 0.03
C SER A 21 7.46 -20.77 0.81
N GLY A 22 7.45 -22.06 0.46
CA GLY A 22 6.67 -23.09 1.19
C GLY A 22 5.19 -23.20 0.78
N SER A 23 4.65 -22.32 -0.04
CA SER A 23 3.27 -22.35 -0.53
C SER A 23 3.18 -22.47 -2.05
N VAL A 24 2.17 -23.19 -2.53
CA VAL A 24 1.78 -23.16 -3.95
C VAL A 24 0.94 -21.91 -4.18
N ARG A 25 1.38 -21.04 -5.08
CA ARG A 25 0.63 -19.84 -5.44
C ARG A 25 -0.38 -20.18 -6.53
N ASN A 26 -1.61 -20.38 -6.15
CA ASN A 26 -2.73 -20.45 -7.08
C ASN A 26 -3.68 -19.25 -6.87
N LEU A 27 -4.41 -18.89 -7.92
CA LEU A 27 -5.36 -17.76 -7.92
C LEU A 27 -6.81 -18.23 -7.63
N THR A 28 -6.97 -19.33 -6.89
CA THR A 28 -8.26 -20.01 -6.63
C THR A 28 -9.32 -19.15 -5.93
N ARG A 29 -9.04 -17.91 -5.54
CA ARG A 29 -9.96 -17.00 -4.85
C ARG A 29 -10.29 -15.76 -5.68
N SER A 30 -10.29 -15.88 -6.99
CA SER A 30 -10.45 -14.75 -7.91
C SER A 30 -11.76 -13.98 -7.71
N GLU A 31 -12.87 -14.68 -7.43
CA GLU A 31 -14.18 -14.04 -7.17
C GLU A 31 -14.16 -13.19 -5.90
N SER A 32 -13.64 -13.73 -4.79
CA SER A 32 -13.52 -13.01 -3.52
C SER A 32 -12.66 -11.75 -3.69
N ARG A 33 -11.55 -11.87 -4.42
CA ARG A 33 -10.65 -10.74 -4.71
C ARG A 33 -11.29 -9.67 -5.56
N MET A 34 -11.99 -10.07 -6.62
CA MET A 34 -12.74 -9.12 -7.47
C MET A 34 -13.83 -8.42 -6.68
N LYS A 35 -14.57 -9.16 -5.84
CA LYS A 35 -15.57 -8.59 -4.94
C LYS A 35 -14.94 -7.59 -3.97
N ALA A 36 -13.82 -7.95 -3.32
CA ALA A 36 -13.11 -7.08 -2.40
C ALA A 36 -12.64 -5.78 -3.08
N SER A 37 -12.02 -5.87 -4.26
CA SER A 37 -11.56 -4.68 -4.99
C SER A 37 -12.71 -3.76 -5.41
N LYS A 38 -13.85 -4.32 -5.82
CA LYS A 38 -15.06 -3.56 -6.17
C LYS A 38 -15.66 -2.86 -4.95
N ILE A 39 -15.72 -3.53 -3.80
CA ILE A 39 -16.18 -2.94 -2.54
C ILE A 39 -15.25 -1.79 -2.13
N ALA A 40 -13.93 -2.02 -2.16
CA ALA A 40 -12.96 -0.98 -1.86
C ALA A 40 -13.14 0.27 -2.75
N LYS A 41 -13.52 0.10 -4.01
CA LYS A 41 -13.70 1.20 -4.96
C LYS A 41 -14.94 2.04 -4.71
N ASN A 42 -15.98 1.50 -4.11
CA ASN A 42 -17.29 2.18 -4.01
C ASN A 42 -17.25 3.53 -3.29
N ASN A 43 -16.32 3.73 -2.35
CA ASN A 43 -16.22 4.95 -1.54
C ASN A 43 -14.92 5.73 -1.79
N ILE A 44 -14.16 5.36 -2.82
CA ILE A 44 -12.83 5.94 -3.07
C ILE A 44 -12.88 7.42 -3.43
N GLU A 45 -13.93 7.85 -4.15
CA GLU A 45 -14.09 9.24 -4.53
C GLU A 45 -14.31 10.14 -3.31
N GLU A 46 -15.11 9.68 -2.35
CA GLU A 46 -15.32 10.41 -1.10
C GLU A 46 -14.02 10.54 -0.30
N PHE A 47 -13.22 9.47 -0.22
CA PHE A 47 -11.91 9.50 0.41
C PHE A 47 -10.98 10.50 -0.29
N ASN A 48 -10.87 10.41 -1.61
CA ASN A 48 -9.98 11.26 -2.41
C ASN A 48 -10.37 12.74 -2.38
N ASN A 49 -11.66 13.06 -2.22
CA ASN A 49 -12.14 14.44 -2.12
C ASN A 49 -11.84 15.07 -0.74
N LYS A 50 -11.60 14.26 0.28
CA LYS A 50 -11.30 14.72 1.65
C LYS A 50 -9.80 14.85 1.93
N LYS A 51 -8.93 14.43 1.00
CA LYS A 51 -7.50 14.36 1.21
C LYS A 51 -6.74 15.13 0.14
N GLU A 52 -5.57 15.66 0.51
CA GLU A 52 -4.67 16.34 -0.42
C GLU A 52 -3.94 15.38 -1.37
N TYR A 53 -3.85 14.11 -0.99
CA TYR A 53 -3.29 13.03 -1.80
C TYR A 53 -4.39 12.10 -2.29
N LYS A 54 -4.11 11.33 -3.34
CA LYS A 54 -5.06 10.39 -3.93
C LYS A 54 -4.71 8.94 -3.59
N LEU A 55 -5.73 8.12 -3.39
CA LEU A 55 -5.60 6.68 -3.34
C LEU A 55 -6.08 6.08 -4.66
N PHE A 56 -5.21 5.35 -5.33
CA PHE A 56 -5.49 4.63 -6.58
C PHE A 56 -5.67 3.15 -6.27
N LEU A 57 -6.81 2.60 -6.63
CA LEU A 57 -7.08 1.18 -6.44
C LEU A 57 -6.87 0.44 -7.77
N LEU A 58 -5.88 -0.44 -7.80
CA LEU A 58 -5.63 -1.29 -8.97
C LEU A 58 -6.59 -2.48 -8.94
N GLU A 59 -7.76 -2.28 -9.50
CA GLU A 59 -8.88 -3.21 -9.48
C GLU A 59 -8.60 -4.46 -10.33
N ASP A 60 -8.89 -5.64 -9.77
CA ASP A 60 -8.96 -6.88 -10.52
C ASP A 60 -10.32 -6.92 -11.24
N ILE A 61 -10.32 -6.72 -12.57
CA ILE A 61 -11.52 -6.52 -13.39
C ILE A 61 -12.03 -7.77 -14.07
N GLY A 62 -11.25 -8.85 -14.02
CA GLY A 62 -11.63 -10.14 -14.59
C GLY A 62 -10.62 -11.22 -14.30
N PHE A 63 -11.06 -12.45 -14.42
CA PHE A 63 -10.16 -13.59 -14.42
C PHE A 63 -10.54 -14.58 -15.52
N ILE A 64 -9.55 -15.33 -15.97
CA ILE A 64 -9.71 -16.38 -16.97
C ILE A 64 -9.07 -17.61 -16.36
N GLU A 65 -9.82 -18.72 -16.35
CA GLU A 65 -9.33 -20.03 -15.94
C GLU A 65 -9.35 -20.96 -17.16
N LYS A 66 -8.20 -21.52 -17.52
CA LYS A 66 -8.07 -22.44 -18.64
C LYS A 66 -6.93 -23.41 -18.38
N ASN A 67 -7.21 -24.72 -18.55
CA ASN A 67 -6.21 -25.79 -18.44
C ASN A 67 -5.42 -25.77 -17.11
N ASN A 68 -6.12 -25.58 -15.99
CA ASN A 68 -5.53 -25.49 -14.63
C ASN A 68 -4.57 -24.27 -14.46
N MET A 69 -4.65 -23.29 -15.32
CA MET A 69 -3.97 -22.01 -15.16
C MET A 69 -5.01 -20.90 -14.98
N SER A 70 -4.74 -20.02 -14.02
CA SER A 70 -5.60 -18.87 -13.76
C SER A 70 -4.86 -17.57 -14.10
N PHE A 71 -5.59 -16.66 -14.72
CA PHE A 71 -5.10 -15.33 -15.09
C PHE A 71 -6.05 -14.30 -14.48
N VAL A 72 -5.51 -13.36 -13.75
CA VAL A 72 -6.24 -12.18 -13.30
C VAL A 72 -5.89 -11.00 -14.19
N VAL A 73 -6.90 -10.29 -14.65
CA VAL A 73 -6.78 -9.06 -15.42
C VAL A 73 -6.99 -7.90 -14.47
N ARG A 74 -6.00 -7.02 -14.39
CA ARG A 74 -6.01 -5.86 -13.50
C ARG A 74 -5.96 -4.58 -14.30
N HIS A 75 -6.73 -3.58 -13.88
CA HIS A 75 -6.67 -2.24 -14.44
C HIS A 75 -5.28 -1.64 -14.26
N LYS A 76 -4.79 -0.94 -15.28
CA LYS A 76 -3.52 -0.22 -15.25
C LYS A 76 -3.80 1.28 -15.29
N GLU A 77 -3.31 2.00 -14.30
CA GLU A 77 -3.33 3.46 -14.32
C GLU A 77 -2.44 3.96 -15.47
N LYS A 78 -3.07 4.64 -16.42
CA LYS A 78 -2.38 5.18 -17.59
C LYS A 78 -1.49 6.35 -17.17
N ASP A 79 -0.28 6.37 -17.71
CA ASP A 79 0.68 7.47 -17.50
C ASP A 79 1.11 7.71 -16.03
N LYS A 80 0.89 6.72 -15.15
CA LYS A 80 1.34 6.76 -13.76
C LYS A 80 2.52 5.83 -13.53
N LYS A 81 3.47 6.28 -12.71
CA LYS A 81 4.57 5.45 -12.22
C LYS A 81 4.21 4.94 -10.83
N LEU A 82 4.09 3.63 -10.69
CA LEU A 82 3.75 2.96 -9.45
C LEU A 82 5.01 2.34 -8.86
N ILE A 83 5.34 2.69 -7.63
CA ILE A 83 6.51 2.16 -6.91
C ILE A 83 6.02 1.51 -5.61
N PRO A 84 6.13 0.17 -5.47
CA PRO A 84 5.73 -0.52 -4.26
C PRO A 84 6.66 -0.16 -3.09
N PHE A 85 6.13 -0.17 -1.86
CA PHE A 85 6.95 0.06 -0.67
C PHE A 85 8.10 -0.94 -0.55
N HIS A 86 7.92 -2.15 -1.06
CA HIS A 86 9.01 -3.12 -1.14
C HIS A 86 10.22 -2.58 -1.91
N ALA A 87 10.00 -1.93 -3.04
CA ALA A 87 11.10 -1.34 -3.81
C ALA A 87 11.64 -0.06 -3.17
N LEU A 88 10.77 0.76 -2.54
CA LEU A 88 11.18 1.99 -1.85
C LEU A 88 12.10 1.71 -0.65
N LEU A 89 11.81 0.64 0.09
CA LEU A 89 12.48 0.27 1.34
C LEU A 89 13.57 -0.80 1.14
N SER A 90 13.78 -1.27 -0.09
CA SER A 90 14.84 -2.22 -0.40
C SER A 90 16.19 -1.51 -0.42
N ASN A 91 17.12 -2.00 0.38
CA ASN A 91 18.52 -1.61 0.28
C ASN A 91 19.20 -2.44 -0.81
N ASP A 92 19.87 -1.80 -1.75
CA ASP A 92 20.83 -2.47 -2.58
C ASP A 92 22.14 -2.65 -1.75
N TYR A 93 22.77 -3.80 -1.84
CA TYR A 93 24.04 -4.05 -1.16
C TYR A 93 25.15 -3.05 -1.55
N PHE A 94 25.00 -2.38 -2.69
CA PHE A 94 25.95 -1.43 -3.24
C PHE A 94 25.55 0.04 -3.05
N ILE A 95 24.35 0.32 -2.53
CA ILE A 95 23.83 1.67 -2.32
C ILE A 95 23.47 1.81 -0.85
N GLU A 96 24.12 2.75 -0.15
CA GLU A 96 23.87 2.98 1.28
C GLU A 96 22.47 3.51 1.56
N LYS A 97 21.90 4.26 0.59
CA LYS A 97 20.55 4.85 0.67
C LYS A 97 19.59 4.15 -0.26
N ASN A 98 18.36 3.99 0.17
CA ASN A 98 17.29 3.43 -0.67
C ASN A 98 16.55 4.52 -1.46
N ILE A 99 15.57 4.12 -2.29
CA ILE A 99 14.80 5.05 -3.12
C ILE A 99 13.98 6.04 -2.25
N LEU A 100 13.55 5.62 -1.05
CA LEU A 100 12.83 6.50 -0.13
C LEU A 100 13.67 7.71 0.28
N ASP A 101 14.96 7.51 0.55
CA ASP A 101 15.86 8.61 0.90
C ASP A 101 15.95 9.64 -0.22
N TRP A 102 16.00 9.17 -1.46
CA TRP A 102 15.98 10.08 -2.61
C TRP A 102 14.70 10.94 -2.64
N PHE A 103 13.51 10.36 -2.33
CA PHE A 103 12.27 11.14 -2.26
C PHE A 103 12.26 12.13 -1.11
N ILE A 104 12.75 11.74 0.06
CA ILE A 104 12.85 12.62 1.21
C ILE A 104 13.78 13.81 0.88
N GLU A 105 14.96 13.54 0.38
CA GLU A 105 15.95 14.57 0.05
C GLU A 105 15.46 15.56 -1.02
N ASN A 106 14.73 15.08 -2.03
CA ASN A 106 14.17 15.93 -3.08
C ASN A 106 12.84 16.57 -2.71
N GLY A 107 12.16 16.10 -1.69
CA GLY A 107 10.88 16.61 -1.21
C GLY A 107 11.02 17.68 -0.13
N VAL A 108 12.07 17.58 0.69
CA VAL A 108 12.37 18.55 1.73
C VAL A 108 12.87 19.84 1.09
N ASN A 109 12.10 20.88 1.16
CA ASN A 109 12.55 22.25 0.83
C ASN A 109 13.50 22.73 1.93
N ASN A 110 14.37 23.72 1.63
CA ASN A 110 15.40 24.25 2.54
C ASN A 110 14.91 24.67 3.95
N ASN A 111 13.62 24.77 4.18
CA ASN A 111 12.98 25.15 5.44
C ASN A 111 12.11 24.04 6.06
N SER A 112 11.94 22.90 5.42
CA SER A 112 11.11 21.78 5.92
C SER A 112 11.97 20.85 6.74
N ASN A 113 11.45 20.44 7.92
CA ASN A 113 12.04 19.38 8.71
C ASN A 113 11.79 18.01 8.00
N VAL A 114 12.82 17.19 7.89
CA VAL A 114 12.73 15.82 7.33
C VAL A 114 11.64 15.00 8.04
N LEU A 115 11.54 15.13 9.36
CA LEU A 115 10.53 14.48 10.17
C LEU A 115 9.11 14.90 9.76
N GLU A 116 8.84 16.18 9.72
CA GLU A 116 7.54 16.75 9.34
C GLU A 116 7.14 16.30 7.93
N TYR A 117 8.05 16.44 6.95
CA TYR A 117 7.81 15.98 5.59
C TYR A 117 7.46 14.50 5.52
N SER A 118 8.22 13.65 6.23
CA SER A 118 8.01 12.20 6.21
C SER A 118 6.68 11.79 6.88
N LEU A 119 6.31 12.48 7.96
CA LEU A 119 5.03 12.25 8.63
C LEU A 119 3.85 12.65 7.73
N GLU A 120 3.86 13.85 7.20
CA GLU A 120 2.73 14.42 6.45
C GLU A 120 2.59 13.81 5.05
N THR A 121 3.71 13.53 4.38
CA THR A 121 3.69 13.06 2.98
C THR A 121 3.61 11.54 2.86
N ILE A 122 4.03 10.79 3.89
CA ILE A 122 4.14 9.33 3.78
C ILE A 122 3.38 8.62 4.91
N ILE A 123 3.72 8.88 6.18
CA ILE A 123 3.24 8.05 7.30
C ILE A 123 1.76 8.30 7.59
N PHE A 124 1.34 9.56 7.76
CA PHE A 124 -0.07 9.88 8.03
C PHE A 124 -1.00 9.47 6.89
N PRO A 125 -0.66 9.67 5.60
CA PRO A 125 -1.42 9.11 4.50
C PRO A 125 -1.60 7.58 4.55
N ILE A 126 -0.56 6.84 4.93
CA ILE A 126 -0.64 5.37 5.06
C ILE A 126 -1.62 4.98 6.19
N LEU A 127 -1.59 5.69 7.32
CA LEU A 127 -2.53 5.47 8.42
C LEU A 127 -3.97 5.79 8.01
N ASP A 128 -4.18 6.86 7.26
CA ASP A 128 -5.50 7.21 6.73
C ASP A 128 -6.02 6.16 5.74
N ILE A 129 -5.15 5.60 4.92
CA ILE A 129 -5.49 4.51 4.00
C ILE A 129 -5.90 3.25 4.76
N PHE A 130 -5.21 2.93 5.85
CA PHE A 130 -5.61 1.81 6.71
C PHE A 130 -7.00 2.05 7.31
N ASP A 131 -7.24 3.23 7.90
CA ASP A 131 -8.53 3.63 8.46
C ASP A 131 -9.65 3.57 7.41
N TYR A 132 -9.39 4.00 6.17
CA TYR A 132 -10.31 3.88 5.06
C TYR A 132 -10.75 2.42 4.84
N PHE A 133 -9.82 1.46 4.80
CA PHE A 133 -10.15 0.06 4.60
C PHE A 133 -10.91 -0.54 5.79
N VAL A 134 -10.57 -0.15 7.01
CA VAL A 134 -11.37 -0.52 8.20
C VAL A 134 -12.79 0.02 8.09
N GLY A 135 -12.94 1.28 7.68
CA GLY A 135 -14.25 1.92 7.49
C GLY A 135 -15.12 1.22 6.44
N VAL A 136 -14.55 0.93 5.27
CA VAL A 136 -15.23 0.21 4.18
C VAL A 136 -15.66 -1.19 4.62
N SER A 137 -14.89 -1.83 5.48
CA SER A 137 -15.11 -3.21 5.94
C SER A 137 -16.30 -3.35 6.88
N LYS A 138 -16.68 -2.28 7.61
CA LYS A 138 -17.74 -2.31 8.65
C LYS A 138 -19.09 -2.87 8.15
N ASN A 139 -19.40 -2.68 6.88
CA ASN A 139 -20.66 -3.13 6.29
C ASN A 139 -20.67 -4.61 5.87
N TYR A 140 -19.55 -5.30 5.99
CA TYR A 140 -19.37 -6.65 5.41
C TYR A 140 -19.01 -7.73 6.42
N ASN A 141 -18.71 -7.37 7.68
CA ASN A 141 -18.17 -8.27 8.71
C ASN A 141 -16.89 -9.01 8.27
N LYS A 142 -16.28 -8.53 7.20
CA LYS A 142 -15.03 -9.04 6.62
C LYS A 142 -14.08 -7.88 6.39
N PHE A 143 -12.79 -8.10 6.63
CA PHE A 143 -11.80 -7.07 6.40
C PHE A 143 -11.48 -6.99 4.90
N VAL A 144 -12.03 -5.98 4.25
CA VAL A 144 -11.73 -5.64 2.84
C VAL A 144 -10.41 -4.88 2.82
N GLN A 145 -9.37 -5.48 2.30
CA GLN A 145 -8.02 -4.93 2.38
C GLN A 145 -7.14 -5.32 1.20
N PRO A 146 -6.05 -4.59 0.91
CA PRO A 146 -4.92 -5.15 0.16
C PRO A 146 -4.38 -6.35 0.94
N TYR A 147 -4.12 -7.46 0.27
CA TYR A 147 -3.73 -8.71 0.93
C TYR A 147 -2.61 -8.50 1.96
N ASN A 148 -2.95 -8.68 3.24
CA ASN A 148 -2.08 -8.52 4.41
C ASN A 148 -1.39 -7.14 4.49
N PHE A 149 -1.94 -6.06 3.98
CA PHE A 149 -1.25 -4.75 3.93
C PHE A 149 0.24 -4.84 3.61
N HIS A 150 0.61 -5.84 2.80
CA HIS A 150 1.99 -6.16 2.53
C HIS A 150 2.66 -5.05 1.71
N LYS A 151 3.92 -4.74 2.01
CA LYS A 151 4.71 -3.72 1.29
C LYS A 151 4.83 -3.89 -0.23
N GLN A 152 4.44 -5.04 -0.79
CA GLN A 152 4.30 -5.26 -2.24
C GLN A 152 2.94 -4.84 -2.78
N ASN A 153 1.92 -4.75 -1.91
CA ASN A 153 0.54 -4.48 -2.30
C ASN A 153 0.12 -3.03 -2.06
N LEU A 154 0.99 -2.27 -1.42
CA LEU A 154 0.91 -0.82 -1.24
C LEU A 154 2.14 -0.15 -1.81
N GLY A 155 1.97 1.09 -2.27
CA GLY A 155 3.08 1.88 -2.76
C GLY A 155 2.67 3.31 -3.09
N ILE A 156 3.62 4.06 -3.62
CA ILE A 156 3.42 5.44 -4.03
C ILE A 156 3.13 5.54 -5.53
N VAL A 157 2.42 6.59 -5.89
CA VAL A 157 2.15 6.98 -7.27
C VAL A 157 2.88 8.28 -7.56
N LEU A 158 3.67 8.28 -8.63
CA LEU A 158 4.38 9.46 -9.06
C LEU A 158 3.71 10.10 -10.27
N ASN A 159 3.69 11.41 -10.27
CA ASN A 159 3.32 12.20 -11.44
C ASN A 159 4.49 12.26 -12.46
N ASN A 160 4.25 12.93 -13.59
CA ASN A 160 5.26 13.09 -14.65
C ASN A 160 6.51 13.88 -14.24
N LYS A 161 6.45 14.62 -13.11
CA LYS A 161 7.59 15.35 -12.52
C LYS A 161 8.33 14.54 -11.45
N ASN A 162 8.03 13.24 -11.31
CA ASN A 162 8.53 12.34 -10.27
C ASN A 162 8.23 12.79 -8.82
N LYS A 163 7.18 13.57 -8.61
CA LYS A 163 6.69 13.90 -7.27
C LYS A 163 5.61 12.92 -6.85
N ILE A 164 5.51 12.65 -5.55
CA ILE A 164 4.44 11.83 -5.00
C ILE A 164 3.10 12.54 -5.24
N GLU A 165 2.21 11.89 -5.99
CA GLU A 165 0.84 12.35 -6.26
C GLU A 165 -0.16 11.66 -5.33
N GLY A 166 0.19 10.50 -4.83
CA GLY A 166 -0.66 9.70 -3.97
C GLY A 166 -0.11 8.30 -3.74
N PHE A 167 -1.01 7.41 -3.40
CA PHE A 167 -0.71 6.03 -3.05
C PHE A 167 -1.52 5.08 -3.92
N TYR A 168 -1.07 3.85 -4.06
CA TYR A 168 -1.88 2.81 -4.67
C TYR A 168 -2.00 1.60 -3.78
N ALA A 169 -3.10 0.87 -3.95
CA ALA A 169 -3.34 -0.42 -3.33
C ALA A 169 -3.77 -1.45 -4.38
N GLN A 170 -3.33 -2.69 -4.21
CA GLN A 170 -3.59 -3.80 -5.12
C GLN A 170 -3.71 -5.13 -4.39
N ASP A 171 -4.10 -6.20 -5.12
CA ASP A 171 -4.22 -7.55 -4.58
C ASP A 171 -5.18 -7.62 -3.38
N PHE A 172 -6.42 -7.18 -3.60
CA PHE A 172 -7.46 -7.16 -2.57
C PHE A 172 -7.92 -8.55 -2.19
N ASP A 173 -8.29 -8.71 -0.91
CA ASP A 173 -9.04 -9.84 -0.40
C ASP A 173 -10.04 -9.43 0.69
N MET A 174 -10.86 -10.39 1.13
CA MET A 174 -11.79 -10.25 2.24
C MET A 174 -11.93 -11.57 3.00
N ASP A 175 -10.82 -12.25 3.20
CA ASP A 175 -10.80 -13.57 3.84
C ASP A 175 -10.89 -13.48 5.37
N LEU A 176 -10.31 -12.42 5.96
CA LEU A 176 -10.31 -12.21 7.40
C LEU A 176 -11.65 -11.65 7.89
N ASP A 177 -12.12 -12.15 9.04
CA ASP A 177 -13.23 -11.54 9.75
C ASP A 177 -12.82 -10.16 10.31
N LEU A 178 -13.74 -9.21 10.28
CA LEU A 178 -13.52 -7.88 10.85
C LEU A 178 -13.69 -7.95 12.37
N THR A 179 -12.67 -8.43 13.05
CA THR A 179 -12.60 -8.42 14.52
C THR A 179 -11.52 -7.45 14.98
N PRO A 180 -11.62 -6.90 16.20
CA PRO A 180 -10.58 -6.04 16.76
C PRO A 180 -9.19 -6.70 16.73
N GLU A 181 -9.12 -8.00 17.02
CA GLU A 181 -7.88 -8.78 17.02
C GLU A 181 -7.24 -8.84 15.63
N ASN A 182 -8.03 -9.12 14.60
CA ASN A 182 -7.54 -9.20 13.23
C ASN A 182 -7.11 -7.81 12.73
N VAL A 183 -7.86 -6.75 13.05
CA VAL A 183 -7.49 -5.37 12.69
C VAL A 183 -6.19 -4.97 13.37
N CYS A 184 -6.02 -5.26 14.68
CA CYS A 184 -4.78 -5.00 15.40
C CYS A 184 -3.62 -5.82 14.82
N LEU A 185 -3.82 -7.10 14.49
CA LEU A 185 -2.80 -7.94 13.91
C LEU A 185 -2.30 -7.39 12.56
N GLU A 186 -3.20 -7.01 11.66
CA GLU A 186 -2.84 -6.40 10.36
C GLU A 186 -2.13 -5.06 10.54
N PHE A 187 -2.60 -4.23 11.50
CA PHE A 187 -1.96 -2.96 11.81
C PHE A 187 -0.54 -3.15 12.35
N ASP A 188 -0.36 -4.01 13.36
CA ASP A 188 0.92 -4.15 14.05
C ASP A 188 1.95 -4.93 13.22
N THR A 189 1.56 -6.09 12.67
CA THR A 189 2.52 -6.98 12.01
C THR A 189 2.77 -6.59 10.56
N MET A 190 1.73 -6.19 9.84
CA MET A 190 1.86 -5.94 8.42
C MET A 190 2.12 -4.46 8.14
N LEU A 191 1.22 -3.57 8.53
CA LEU A 191 1.40 -2.14 8.24
C LEU A 191 2.58 -1.55 9.02
N THR A 192 2.56 -1.68 10.34
CA THR A 192 3.60 -1.12 11.20
C THR A 192 4.93 -1.84 11.00
N GLY A 193 4.94 -3.18 11.07
CA GLY A 193 6.17 -3.96 10.97
C GLY A 193 6.83 -3.94 9.60
N GLN A 194 6.07 -3.90 8.51
CA GLN A 194 6.65 -3.99 7.16
C GLN A 194 6.82 -2.65 6.45
N ILE A 195 6.13 -1.60 6.87
CA ILE A 195 6.16 -0.30 6.19
C ILE A 195 6.60 0.81 7.14
N ILE A 196 5.86 1.06 8.22
CA ILE A 196 6.10 2.21 9.09
C ILE A 196 7.44 2.08 9.84
N TYR A 197 7.69 0.92 10.44
CA TYR A 197 8.91 0.71 11.21
C TYR A 197 10.19 0.83 10.37
N PRO A 198 10.28 0.22 9.16
CA PRO A 198 11.40 0.44 8.26
C PRO A 198 11.61 1.91 7.85
N ILE A 199 10.53 2.69 7.71
CA ILE A 199 10.65 4.14 7.46
C ILE A 199 11.26 4.85 8.67
N ILE A 200 10.79 4.51 9.89
CA ILE A 200 11.34 5.10 11.13
C ILE A 200 12.83 4.75 11.29
N GLU A 201 13.22 3.50 11.05
CA GLU A 201 14.63 3.08 11.08
C GLU A 201 15.48 3.86 10.08
N GLN A 202 14.95 4.11 8.89
CA GLN A 202 15.60 4.92 7.87
C GLN A 202 15.82 6.36 8.35
N LEU A 203 14.75 6.99 8.89
CA LEU A 203 14.82 8.35 9.43
C LEU A 203 15.84 8.46 10.57
N GLN A 204 15.87 7.50 11.46
CA GLN A 204 16.85 7.45 12.54
C GLN A 204 18.29 7.30 12.01
N LYS A 205 18.50 6.33 11.12
CA LYS A 205 19.83 5.96 10.61
C LYS A 205 20.48 7.08 9.80
N TYR A 206 19.75 7.70 8.89
CA TYR A 206 20.33 8.62 7.90
C TYR A 206 20.11 10.10 8.22
N TYR A 207 19.10 10.41 9.03
CA TYR A 207 18.76 11.80 9.35
C TYR A 207 18.85 12.13 10.84
N GLY A 208 19.21 11.15 11.69
CA GLY A 208 19.35 11.36 13.13
C GLY A 208 18.05 11.68 13.87
N VAL A 209 16.90 11.35 13.26
CA VAL A 209 15.58 11.59 13.86
C VAL A 209 15.37 10.66 15.05
N ASP A 210 14.91 11.19 16.19
CA ASP A 210 14.59 10.37 17.35
C ASP A 210 13.33 9.51 17.09
N SER A 211 13.51 8.20 17.05
CA SER A 211 12.40 7.25 16.84
C SER A 211 11.29 7.36 17.89
N LYS A 212 11.61 7.75 19.13
CA LYS A 212 10.61 7.95 20.19
C LYS A 212 9.72 9.17 19.89
N GLU A 213 10.30 10.23 19.32
CA GLU A 213 9.54 11.39 18.89
C GLU A 213 8.59 11.03 17.74
N VAL A 214 9.07 10.30 16.73
CA VAL A 214 8.23 9.81 15.62
C VAL A 214 7.04 8.99 16.16
N ILE A 215 7.31 8.01 17.03
CA ILE A 215 6.26 7.15 17.61
C ILE A 215 5.26 7.98 18.42
N LYS A 216 5.72 8.98 19.17
CA LYS A 216 4.84 9.88 19.94
C LYS A 216 3.90 10.67 19.00
N LEU A 217 4.41 11.18 17.91
CA LEU A 217 3.62 11.93 16.92
C LEU A 217 2.61 11.02 16.21
N ILE A 218 3.00 9.81 15.81
CA ILE A 218 2.09 8.80 15.24
C ILE A 218 0.97 8.46 16.22
N ARG A 219 1.28 8.20 17.49
CA ARG A 219 0.27 7.92 18.53
C ARG A 219 -0.68 9.10 18.72
N GLY A 220 -0.16 10.33 18.73
CA GLY A 220 -0.98 11.54 18.80
C GLY A 220 -1.95 11.65 17.61
N TYR A 221 -1.47 11.37 16.41
CA TYR A 221 -2.30 11.38 15.20
C TYR A 221 -3.44 10.35 15.28
N ILE A 222 -3.13 9.10 15.64
CA ILE A 222 -4.12 8.02 15.81
C ILE A 222 -5.15 8.40 16.88
N PHE A 223 -4.70 8.93 18.03
CA PHE A 223 -5.60 9.33 19.11
C PHE A 223 -6.60 10.42 18.72
N ILE A 224 -6.15 11.42 17.92
CA ILE A 224 -7.04 12.46 17.41
C ILE A 224 -8.08 11.86 16.46
N LYS A 225 -7.67 10.92 15.61
CA LYS A 225 -8.58 10.23 14.68
C LYS A 225 -9.64 9.39 15.36
N CYS A 226 -9.29 8.71 16.47
CA CYS A 226 -10.25 7.89 17.21
C CYS A 226 -11.30 8.71 18.00
N LYS A 227 -11.09 10.02 18.14
CA LYS A 227 -12.04 10.91 18.84
C LYS A 227 -13.07 11.57 17.93
N ASN A 228 -12.81 11.60 16.63
CA ASN A 228 -13.68 12.16 15.60
C ASN A 228 -14.44 11.06 14.85
#